data_04a20d5b80eb54e8f3a8799a80e6f789
#
_entry.id   04a20d5b80eb54e8f3a8799a80e6f789
#
_cell.length_a   1.000
_cell.length_b   1.000
_cell.length_c   1.000
_cell.angle_alpha   90.00
_cell.angle_beta   90.00
_cell.angle_gamma   90.00
#
_symmetry.space_group_name_H-M   'P 1'
#
loop_
_entity.id
_entity.type
_entity.pdbx_description
1 polymer ?
#
loop_
_entity_poly.entity_id
_entity_poly.type
_entity_poly.pdbx_seq_one_letter_code
_entity_poly.pdbx_strand_id
1 'polypeptide(L)'
;VGSRLRLTGWEQQLLAAVGAHLSRARATDLAAAQRRERANDRQKMLSARFGLHSRYAGSICVDNDAAVRAAKEQLWAHQRQLQAAVGQLQRRTALPSKAAACGCRKRRCERCGGGYATENERLMKRRRLDVLRGELADVQRRRAEGRYGVCLGGSRLANSRHHLADAGLTEQQWRRAWEERRAWFGCVGNTGKPGGNPCLTLTRDDLDRPGQWFLTVSVPGPVQARFGCASRVRLTHPVPLHHRREELEERLHARRAVRLDIDVTTDRRGRQKVMLRIAWVRRAQPALTLQQARLGGLVGVDLNADHLAAARLDQDGNPIGRPVRIPLQLDGLPATTRDARLRAAITALLDFAATTGAWAIAVEELGFTDDTTREKHGRNRRFRRLLSGFPTLAFRTRLAAMAATAGIAVISVDPRYTSRIGGRDWQRVLAGGPTANSIKTNVTRHEGAAVAIGRRALAHGLTAGPRGPERRSAPHQRRRPDTRPAGRGDGRTSSPAAAVRAPGTPTRPIPRDRAGAEAARRTPVVISAPAPPNSGGRGPGETTRRAGRTPRIGSAAPPASPG
;
A
#
# COMPACT_ATOMS: atom_id res chain seq x y z
N VAL A 1 -2.96 -16.44 -0.19
CA VAL A 1 -4.14 -17.24 -0.56
C VAL A 1 -4.85 -17.66 0.72
N GLY A 2 -6.18 -17.73 0.71
CA GLY A 2 -6.98 -18.18 1.87
C GLY A 2 -7.93 -19.30 1.46
N SER A 3 -7.99 -20.36 2.28
CA SER A 3 -8.91 -21.48 2.10
C SER A 3 -9.68 -21.73 3.38
N ARG A 4 -10.97 -22.00 3.25
CA ARG A 4 -11.79 -22.39 4.40
C ARG A 4 -11.56 -23.87 4.70
N LEU A 5 -11.19 -24.19 5.94
CA LEU A 5 -11.09 -25.57 6.40
C LEU A 5 -12.49 -26.10 6.77
N ARG A 6 -12.77 -27.32 6.33
CA ARG A 6 -13.87 -28.13 6.84
C ARG A 6 -13.29 -29.01 7.94
N LEU A 7 -13.89 -28.98 9.12
CA LEU A 7 -13.36 -29.65 10.30
C LEU A 7 -14.44 -30.46 10.97
N THR A 8 -14.07 -31.60 11.52
CA THR A 8 -14.89 -32.33 12.49
C THR A 8 -14.95 -31.55 13.81
N GLY A 9 -15.91 -31.88 14.68
CA GLY A 9 -16.01 -31.25 16.00
C GLY A 9 -14.75 -31.42 16.84
N TRP A 10 -14.14 -32.61 16.78
CA TRP A 10 -12.88 -32.91 17.47
C TRP A 10 -11.71 -32.10 16.93
N GLU A 11 -11.54 -32.02 15.60
CA GLU A 11 -10.50 -31.22 14.95
C GLU A 11 -10.63 -29.73 15.29
N GLN A 12 -11.86 -29.22 15.35
CA GLN A 12 -12.11 -27.82 15.72
C GLN A 12 -11.65 -27.55 17.17
N GLN A 13 -11.96 -28.47 18.09
CA GLN A 13 -11.52 -28.37 19.49
C GLN A 13 -9.99 -28.49 19.61
N LEU A 14 -9.37 -29.42 18.87
CA LEU A 14 -7.93 -29.59 18.81
C LEU A 14 -7.22 -28.31 18.33
N LEU A 15 -7.64 -27.76 17.19
CA LEU A 15 -7.04 -26.55 16.64
C LEU A 15 -7.23 -25.34 17.56
N ALA A 16 -8.38 -25.22 18.22
CA ALA A 16 -8.62 -24.18 19.23
C ALA A 16 -7.66 -24.33 20.42
N ALA A 17 -7.43 -25.56 20.90
CA ALA A 17 -6.49 -25.83 22.00
C ALA A 17 -5.05 -25.53 21.59
N VAL A 18 -4.64 -25.92 20.39
CA VAL A 18 -3.30 -25.56 19.83
C VAL A 18 -3.16 -24.04 19.75
N GLY A 19 -4.15 -23.35 19.21
CA GLY A 19 -4.15 -21.89 19.10
C GLY A 19 -4.04 -21.18 20.46
N ALA A 20 -4.84 -21.63 21.45
CA ALA A 20 -4.79 -21.10 22.81
C ALA A 20 -3.42 -21.35 23.48
N HIS A 21 -2.84 -22.52 23.29
CA HIS A 21 -1.51 -22.88 23.82
C HIS A 21 -0.41 -21.99 23.20
N LEU A 22 -0.38 -21.87 21.88
CA LEU A 22 0.56 -21.01 21.15
C LEU A 22 0.34 -19.52 21.44
N SER A 23 -0.88 -19.10 21.73
CA SER A 23 -1.18 -17.72 22.16
C SER A 23 -0.51 -17.37 23.50
N ARG A 24 -0.50 -18.29 24.47
CA ARG A 24 0.22 -18.10 25.74
C ARG A 24 1.72 -18.00 25.52
N ALA A 25 2.29 -18.86 24.70
CA ALA A 25 3.69 -18.80 24.32
C ALA A 25 4.03 -17.46 23.63
N ARG A 26 3.16 -16.99 22.72
CA ARG A 26 3.32 -15.68 22.05
C ARG A 26 3.30 -14.52 23.02
N ALA A 27 2.41 -14.52 24.01
CA ALA A 27 2.36 -13.45 25.01
C ALA A 27 3.64 -13.43 25.88
N THR A 28 4.13 -14.60 26.26
CA THR A 28 5.41 -14.75 27.01
C THR A 28 6.59 -14.21 26.18
N ASP A 29 6.69 -14.61 24.93
CA ASP A 29 7.75 -14.15 24.04
C ASP A 29 7.66 -12.64 23.76
N LEU A 30 6.46 -12.07 23.61
CA LEU A 30 6.31 -10.64 23.39
C LEU A 30 6.88 -9.82 24.55
N ALA A 31 6.65 -10.26 25.80
CA ALA A 31 7.24 -9.63 26.97
C ALA A 31 8.77 -9.69 26.96
N ALA A 32 9.34 -10.85 26.60
CA ALA A 32 10.79 -11.04 26.47
C ALA A 32 11.38 -10.21 25.30
N ALA A 33 10.68 -10.14 24.16
CA ALA A 33 11.06 -9.31 23.01
C ALA A 33 11.10 -7.81 23.35
N GLN A 34 10.17 -7.34 24.17
CA GLN A 34 10.16 -5.96 24.65
C GLN A 34 11.33 -5.66 25.59
N ARG A 35 11.80 -6.65 26.35
CA ARG A 35 13.03 -6.57 27.16
C ARG A 35 14.32 -6.71 26.34
N ARG A 36 14.19 -6.89 25.00
CA ARG A 36 15.30 -7.05 24.05
C ARG A 36 16.13 -8.32 24.28
N GLU A 37 15.53 -9.37 24.85
CA GLU A 37 16.17 -10.67 24.98
C GLU A 37 16.49 -11.26 23.59
N ARG A 38 17.60 -12.01 23.49
CA ARG A 38 18.05 -12.58 22.22
C ARG A 38 17.06 -13.60 21.67
N ALA A 39 16.80 -13.55 20.37
CA ALA A 39 15.81 -14.41 19.70
C ALA A 39 16.08 -15.91 19.91
N ASN A 40 17.36 -16.33 19.90
CA ASN A 40 17.74 -17.73 20.12
C ASN A 40 17.41 -18.21 21.54
N ASP A 41 17.63 -17.38 22.56
CA ASP A 41 17.34 -17.71 23.94
C ASP A 41 15.84 -17.79 24.19
N ARG A 42 15.10 -16.83 23.62
CA ARG A 42 13.62 -16.83 23.61
C ARG A 42 13.08 -18.10 22.95
N GLN A 43 13.64 -18.50 21.79
CA GLN A 43 13.21 -19.70 21.08
C GLN A 43 13.45 -20.96 21.91
N LYS A 44 14.61 -21.11 22.57
CA LYS A 44 14.93 -22.22 23.48
C LYS A 44 13.96 -22.24 24.66
N MET A 45 13.75 -21.10 25.31
CA MET A 45 12.81 -20.95 26.42
C MET A 45 11.39 -21.36 26.03
N LEU A 46 10.90 -20.92 24.88
CA LEU A 46 9.56 -21.29 24.39
C LEU A 46 9.44 -22.80 24.12
N SER A 47 10.47 -23.40 23.50
CA SER A 47 10.46 -24.84 23.23
C SER A 47 10.42 -25.64 24.53
N ALA A 48 11.26 -25.30 25.52
CA ALA A 48 11.32 -25.97 26.80
C ALA A 48 10.02 -25.76 27.63
N ARG A 49 9.59 -24.51 27.81
CA ARG A 49 8.46 -24.16 28.69
C ARG A 49 7.11 -24.61 28.18
N PHE A 50 6.90 -24.56 26.84
CA PHE A 50 5.61 -24.84 26.22
C PHE A 50 5.58 -26.15 25.41
N GLY A 51 6.65 -26.94 25.42
CA GLY A 51 6.75 -28.19 24.65
C GLY A 51 6.57 -27.97 23.15
N LEU A 52 7.14 -26.87 22.61
CA LEU A 52 6.93 -26.50 21.22
C LEU A 52 8.02 -27.08 20.31
N HIS A 53 7.61 -27.48 19.12
CA HIS A 53 8.57 -27.70 18.05
C HIS A 53 9.34 -26.40 17.79
N SER A 54 10.68 -26.49 17.62
CA SER A 54 11.59 -25.34 17.47
C SER A 54 11.13 -24.35 16.40
N ARG A 55 10.48 -24.83 15.34
CA ARG A 55 9.99 -23.99 14.26
C ARG A 55 8.75 -23.17 14.65
N TYR A 56 7.84 -23.68 15.51
CA TYR A 56 6.78 -22.87 16.09
C TYR A 56 7.35 -21.77 16.98
N ALA A 57 8.28 -22.14 17.87
CA ALA A 57 8.95 -21.19 18.74
C ALA A 57 9.66 -20.08 17.93
N GLY A 58 10.44 -20.47 16.91
CA GLY A 58 11.10 -19.51 16.01
C GLY A 58 10.11 -18.62 15.24
N SER A 59 8.98 -19.17 14.81
CA SER A 59 7.93 -18.38 14.11
C SER A 59 7.29 -17.35 15.03
N ILE A 60 7.04 -17.70 16.30
CA ILE A 60 6.54 -16.78 17.32
C ILE A 60 7.52 -15.63 17.55
N CYS A 61 8.81 -15.93 17.69
CA CYS A 61 9.84 -14.89 17.85
C CYS A 61 9.87 -13.93 16.64
N VAL A 62 9.87 -14.47 15.43
CA VAL A 62 9.88 -13.66 14.19
C VAL A 62 8.64 -12.76 14.10
N ASP A 63 7.46 -13.29 14.43
CA ASP A 63 6.22 -12.54 14.37
C ASP A 63 6.17 -11.42 15.43
N ASN A 64 6.61 -11.70 16.65
CA ASN A 64 6.65 -10.70 17.72
C ASN A 64 7.71 -9.62 17.45
N ASP A 65 8.88 -9.98 16.94
CA ASP A 65 9.90 -9.01 16.54
C ASP A 65 9.39 -8.10 15.42
N ALA A 66 8.66 -8.66 14.46
CA ALA A 66 8.02 -7.88 13.41
C ALA A 66 6.92 -6.94 13.97
N ALA A 67 6.12 -7.41 14.93
CA ALA A 67 5.10 -6.61 15.58
C ALA A 67 5.69 -5.46 16.42
N VAL A 68 6.74 -5.72 17.18
CA VAL A 68 7.47 -4.70 17.96
C VAL A 68 8.10 -3.67 17.03
N ARG A 69 8.73 -4.10 15.94
CA ARG A 69 9.29 -3.19 14.92
C ARG A 69 8.23 -2.30 14.30
N ALA A 70 7.10 -2.88 13.89
CA ALA A 70 5.99 -2.11 13.31
C ALA A 70 5.41 -1.10 14.31
N ALA A 71 5.23 -1.48 15.59
CA ALA A 71 4.77 -0.57 16.63
C ALA A 71 5.77 0.58 16.88
N LYS A 72 7.07 0.29 16.84
CA LYS A 72 8.13 1.30 16.92
C LYS A 72 8.06 2.29 15.76
N GLU A 73 7.96 1.80 14.53
CA GLU A 73 7.85 2.63 13.32
C GLU A 73 6.58 3.51 13.35
N GLN A 74 5.44 2.96 13.78
CA GLN A 74 4.20 3.72 13.94
C GLN A 74 4.33 4.83 14.99
N LEU A 75 4.97 4.56 16.13
CA LEU A 75 5.18 5.56 17.17
C LEU A 75 6.11 6.68 16.67
N TRP A 76 7.11 6.37 15.86
CA TRP A 76 7.98 7.35 15.21
C TRP A 76 7.25 8.20 14.18
N ALA A 77 6.41 7.57 13.36
CA ALA A 77 5.58 8.28 12.38
C ALA A 77 4.61 9.23 13.09
N HIS A 78 3.95 8.77 14.16
CA HIS A 78 3.03 9.57 14.97
C HIS A 78 3.74 10.76 15.62
N GLN A 79 4.94 10.56 16.19
CA GLN A 79 5.72 11.68 16.74
C GLN A 79 6.03 12.74 15.69
N ARG A 80 6.48 12.35 14.49
CA ARG A 80 6.76 13.31 13.40
C ARG A 80 5.51 14.09 12.98
N GLN A 81 4.35 13.42 12.93
CA GLN A 81 3.07 14.08 12.63
C GLN A 81 2.70 15.10 13.73
N LEU A 82 2.84 14.74 15.01
CA LEU A 82 2.59 15.66 16.12
C LEU A 82 3.56 16.85 16.10
N GLN A 83 4.85 16.63 15.87
CA GLN A 83 5.85 17.70 15.75
C GLN A 83 5.50 18.67 14.61
N ALA A 84 5.12 18.17 13.45
CA ALA A 84 4.70 19.00 12.32
C ALA A 84 3.43 19.82 12.66
N ALA A 85 2.41 19.18 13.28
CA ALA A 85 1.18 19.83 13.67
C ALA A 85 1.40 20.91 14.76
N VAL A 86 2.20 20.62 15.77
CA VAL A 86 2.59 21.57 16.82
C VAL A 86 3.32 22.75 16.19
N GLY A 87 4.34 22.53 15.37
CA GLY A 87 5.09 23.59 14.72
C GLY A 87 4.22 24.48 13.81
N GLN A 88 3.26 23.89 13.09
CA GLN A 88 2.33 24.64 12.26
C GLN A 88 1.38 25.51 13.08
N LEU A 89 0.73 24.93 14.10
CA LEU A 89 -0.17 25.65 14.99
C LEU A 89 0.58 26.76 15.75
N GLN A 90 1.78 26.48 16.23
CA GLN A 90 2.61 27.43 16.95
C GLN A 90 2.93 28.65 16.08
N ARG A 91 3.38 28.45 14.86
CA ARG A 91 3.64 29.57 13.92
C ARG A 91 2.38 30.39 13.63
N ARG A 92 1.22 29.74 13.41
CA ARG A 92 -0.02 30.46 13.09
C ARG A 92 -0.66 31.14 14.28
N THR A 93 -0.58 30.59 15.48
CA THR A 93 -1.12 31.22 16.70
C THR A 93 -0.24 32.36 17.22
N ALA A 94 1.04 32.42 16.81
CA ALA A 94 1.91 33.56 17.06
C ALA A 94 1.50 34.82 16.29
N LEU A 95 0.85 34.64 15.12
CA LEU A 95 0.37 35.76 14.31
C LEU A 95 -0.92 36.37 14.92
N PRO A 96 -1.13 37.69 14.78
CA PRO A 96 -2.40 38.33 15.16
C PRO A 96 -3.55 37.77 14.32
N SER A 97 -4.77 37.86 14.89
CA SER A 97 -5.97 37.50 14.11
C SER A 97 -6.18 38.50 12.96
N LYS A 98 -6.79 38.05 11.87
CA LYS A 98 -7.08 38.94 10.74
C LYS A 98 -8.04 40.08 11.10
N ALA A 99 -9.01 39.78 11.94
CA ALA A 99 -9.93 40.80 12.45
C ALA A 99 -9.21 41.92 13.21
N ALA A 100 -8.20 41.57 14.03
CA ALA A 100 -7.41 42.54 14.77
C ALA A 100 -6.36 43.26 13.87
N ALA A 101 -5.80 42.58 12.89
CA ALA A 101 -4.71 43.12 12.09
C ALA A 101 -5.16 43.94 10.85
N CYS A 102 -6.16 43.51 10.11
CA CYS A 102 -6.55 44.15 8.86
C CYS A 102 -7.96 43.85 8.31
N GLY A 103 -8.75 42.99 8.96
CA GLY A 103 -10.09 42.58 8.50
C GLY A 103 -10.13 41.87 7.16
N CYS A 104 -9.00 41.55 6.55
CA CYS A 104 -8.93 41.06 5.19
C CYS A 104 -9.40 39.59 5.04
N ARG A 105 -9.95 39.24 3.86
CA ARG A 105 -10.32 37.86 3.51
C ARG A 105 -9.21 37.14 2.70
N LYS A 106 -8.10 37.83 2.38
CA LYS A 106 -7.00 37.26 1.59
C LYS A 106 -6.28 36.16 2.36
N ARG A 107 -5.92 35.08 1.68
CA ARG A 107 -5.19 33.94 2.26
C ARG A 107 -3.75 34.32 2.66
N ARG A 108 -3.11 35.18 1.88
CA ARG A 108 -1.81 35.79 2.17
C ARG A 108 -2.00 37.30 2.14
N CYS A 109 -1.78 37.93 3.24
CA CYS A 109 -1.83 39.37 3.40
C CYS A 109 -0.56 39.77 4.16
N GLU A 110 0.17 40.72 3.68
CA GLU A 110 1.41 41.20 4.29
C GLU A 110 1.20 41.72 5.71
N ARG A 111 0.04 42.38 5.99
CA ARG A 111 -0.29 42.92 7.31
C ARG A 111 -0.62 41.84 8.35
N CYS A 112 -1.35 40.77 8.00
CA CYS A 112 -1.77 39.72 8.95
C CYS A 112 -0.98 38.42 8.81
N GLY A 113 -0.03 38.32 7.88
CA GLY A 113 0.82 37.15 7.70
C GLY A 113 0.10 35.81 7.47
N GLY A 114 -1.25 35.82 7.32
CA GLY A 114 -2.08 34.62 7.19
C GLY A 114 -2.59 34.06 8.50
N GLY A 115 -2.68 34.85 9.56
CA GLY A 115 -3.28 34.50 10.86
C GLY A 115 -4.73 33.98 10.78
N TYR A 116 -5.29 33.56 11.90
CA TYR A 116 -6.68 33.09 11.97
C TYR A 116 -7.69 34.20 11.75
N ALA A 117 -8.91 33.88 11.34
CA ALA A 117 -9.90 34.89 10.98
C ALA A 117 -10.31 35.75 12.17
N THR A 118 -10.55 35.12 13.32
CA THR A 118 -11.01 35.79 14.55
C THR A 118 -10.11 35.47 15.75
N GLU A 119 -10.17 36.29 16.80
CA GLU A 119 -9.43 36.02 18.03
C GLU A 119 -9.95 34.78 18.76
N ASN A 120 -11.26 34.54 18.72
CA ASN A 120 -11.84 33.33 19.29
C ASN A 120 -11.30 32.06 18.57
N GLU A 121 -11.23 32.08 17.25
CA GLU A 121 -10.62 30.95 16.51
C GLU A 121 -9.14 30.75 16.90
N ARG A 122 -8.40 31.86 17.06
CA ARG A 122 -6.99 31.83 17.51
C ARG A 122 -6.85 31.23 18.91
N LEU A 123 -7.74 31.62 19.84
CA LEU A 123 -7.77 31.08 21.20
C LEU A 123 -8.08 29.58 21.22
N MET A 124 -9.08 29.13 20.46
CA MET A 124 -9.39 27.70 20.33
C MET A 124 -8.23 26.91 19.78
N LYS A 125 -7.47 27.50 18.86
CA LYS A 125 -6.27 26.86 18.29
C LYS A 125 -5.09 26.84 19.26
N ARG A 126 -4.95 27.82 20.15
CA ARG A 126 -3.98 27.76 21.24
C ARG A 126 -4.30 26.61 22.20
N ARG A 127 -5.56 26.47 22.62
CA ARG A 127 -5.98 25.32 23.46
C ARG A 127 -5.67 23.98 22.77
N ARG A 128 -5.93 23.88 21.47
CA ARG A 128 -5.56 22.67 20.70
C ARG A 128 -4.05 22.45 20.64
N LEU A 129 -3.24 23.52 20.53
CA LEU A 129 -1.80 23.44 20.55
C LEU A 129 -1.27 22.82 21.85
N ASP A 130 -1.85 23.23 23.00
CA ASP A 130 -1.45 22.73 24.32
C ASP A 130 -1.79 21.23 24.46
N VAL A 131 -2.96 20.81 23.98
CA VAL A 131 -3.31 19.38 23.92
C VAL A 131 -2.31 18.58 23.06
N LEU A 132 -1.94 19.08 21.87
CA LEU A 132 -0.98 18.39 21.01
C LEU A 132 0.44 18.36 21.59
N ARG A 133 0.83 19.38 22.36
CA ARG A 133 2.10 19.37 23.09
C ARG A 133 2.12 18.28 24.17
N GLY A 134 1.02 18.12 24.90
CA GLY A 134 0.85 17.04 25.87
C GLY A 134 0.94 15.67 25.20
N GLU A 135 0.20 15.46 24.09
CA GLU A 135 0.26 14.23 23.30
C GLU A 135 1.69 13.95 22.80
N LEU A 136 2.42 14.98 22.33
CA LEU A 136 3.81 14.86 21.87
C LEU A 136 4.75 14.46 23.00
N ALA A 137 4.63 15.09 24.18
CA ALA A 137 5.42 14.77 25.35
C ALA A 137 5.20 13.31 25.80
N ASP A 138 3.95 12.82 25.78
CA ASP A 138 3.63 11.43 26.08
C ASP A 138 4.28 10.45 25.09
N VAL A 139 4.22 10.75 23.79
CA VAL A 139 4.85 9.93 22.78
C VAL A 139 6.37 9.91 22.95
N GLN A 140 6.98 11.04 23.25
CA GLN A 140 8.42 11.16 23.51
C GLN A 140 8.83 10.37 24.74
N ARG A 141 8.09 10.46 25.85
CA ARG A 141 8.30 9.68 27.06
C ARG A 141 8.21 8.18 26.80
N ARG A 142 7.15 7.71 26.16
CA ARG A 142 6.99 6.29 25.77
C ARG A 142 8.13 5.78 24.91
N ARG A 143 8.65 6.62 24.02
CA ARG A 143 9.84 6.28 23.21
C ARG A 143 11.10 6.14 24.06
N ALA A 144 11.35 7.09 24.96
CA ALA A 144 12.50 7.07 25.85
C ALA A 144 12.49 5.83 26.76
N GLU A 145 11.31 5.47 27.25
CA GLU A 145 11.09 4.28 28.09
C GLU A 145 11.09 2.96 27.26
N GLY A 146 11.16 3.03 25.94
CA GLY A 146 11.09 1.85 25.08
C GLY A 146 9.73 1.14 25.07
N ARG A 147 8.67 1.79 25.50
CA ARG A 147 7.31 1.25 25.59
C ARG A 147 6.60 1.32 24.22
N TYR A 148 6.59 0.21 23.51
CA TYR A 148 5.89 0.07 22.25
C TYR A 148 4.59 -0.72 22.46
N GLY A 149 3.45 -0.10 22.19
CA GLY A 149 2.14 -0.73 22.37
C GLY A 149 1.87 -1.80 21.29
N VAL A 150 2.17 -3.05 21.60
CA VAL A 150 1.77 -4.20 20.77
C VAL A 150 0.54 -4.86 21.39
N CYS A 151 -0.55 -4.94 20.63
CA CYS A 151 -1.79 -5.55 21.08
C CYS A 151 -2.12 -6.79 20.23
N LEU A 152 -1.96 -7.99 20.80
CA LEU A 152 -2.16 -9.26 20.10
C LEU A 152 -3.64 -9.56 19.78
N GLY A 153 -4.59 -9.01 20.53
CA GLY A 153 -6.04 -9.18 20.32
C GLY A 153 -6.71 -8.07 19.52
N GLY A 154 -5.90 -7.05 19.11
CA GLY A 154 -6.37 -5.86 18.42
C GLY A 154 -6.78 -4.71 19.35
N SER A 155 -6.32 -3.51 19.03
CA SER A 155 -6.48 -2.31 19.88
C SER A 155 -7.95 -1.93 20.14
N ARG A 156 -8.84 -2.12 19.14
CA ARG A 156 -10.26 -1.81 19.28
C ARG A 156 -10.92 -2.64 20.39
N LEU A 157 -10.65 -3.97 20.40
CA LEU A 157 -11.21 -4.85 21.42
C LEU A 157 -10.53 -4.64 22.78
N ALA A 158 -9.22 -4.32 22.80
CA ALA A 158 -8.53 -3.95 24.03
C ALA A 158 -9.14 -2.69 24.67
N ASN A 159 -9.41 -1.67 23.86
CA ASN A 159 -9.99 -0.41 24.34
C ASN A 159 -11.44 -0.60 24.84
N SER A 160 -12.24 -1.48 24.22
CA SER A 160 -13.62 -1.71 24.67
C SER A 160 -13.71 -2.36 26.05
N ARG A 161 -12.63 -2.89 26.61
CA ARG A 161 -12.59 -3.46 27.97
C ARG A 161 -13.07 -2.47 29.04
N HIS A 162 -12.82 -1.19 28.89
CA HIS A 162 -13.18 -0.15 29.84
C HIS A 162 -14.53 0.50 29.55
N HIS A 163 -15.19 0.13 28.45
CA HIS A 163 -16.45 0.68 27.98
C HIS A 163 -17.32 -0.43 27.35
N LEU A 164 -17.56 -1.50 28.11
CA LEU A 164 -18.27 -2.70 27.60
C LEU A 164 -19.71 -2.36 27.20
N ALA A 165 -20.40 -1.54 28.00
CA ALA A 165 -21.77 -1.11 27.70
C ALA A 165 -21.86 -0.36 26.36
N ASP A 166 -20.94 0.59 26.12
CA ASP A 166 -20.89 1.34 24.86
C ASP A 166 -20.58 0.44 23.65
N ALA A 167 -19.87 -0.65 23.88
CA ALA A 167 -19.56 -1.65 22.88
C ALA A 167 -20.67 -2.69 22.67
N GLY A 168 -21.72 -2.68 23.49
CA GLY A 168 -22.80 -3.67 23.48
C GLY A 168 -22.32 -5.09 23.83
N LEU A 169 -21.32 -5.23 24.69
CA LEU A 169 -20.71 -6.49 25.08
C LEU A 169 -20.84 -6.74 26.57
N THR A 170 -21.16 -7.97 26.95
CA THR A 170 -20.96 -8.44 28.33
C THR A 170 -19.47 -8.77 28.54
N GLU A 171 -19.04 -8.83 29.80
CA GLU A 171 -17.65 -9.20 30.14
C GLU A 171 -17.31 -10.61 29.59
N GLN A 172 -18.23 -11.55 29.72
CA GLN A 172 -18.04 -12.91 29.19
C GLN A 172 -17.89 -12.92 27.67
N GLN A 173 -18.72 -12.16 26.94
CA GLN A 173 -18.62 -12.02 25.49
C GLN A 173 -17.31 -11.36 25.10
N TRP A 174 -16.86 -10.34 25.84
CA TRP A 174 -15.59 -9.69 25.62
C TRP A 174 -14.41 -10.64 25.83
N ARG A 175 -14.40 -11.40 26.94
CA ARG A 175 -13.34 -12.38 27.24
C ARG A 175 -13.25 -13.43 26.14
N ARG A 176 -14.40 -13.98 25.74
CA ARG A 176 -14.46 -14.96 24.64
C ARG A 176 -13.92 -14.40 23.33
N ALA A 177 -14.37 -13.20 22.92
CA ALA A 177 -13.89 -12.54 21.72
C ALA A 177 -12.37 -12.22 21.80
N TRP A 178 -11.88 -11.89 23.00
CA TRP A 178 -10.47 -11.64 23.25
C TRP A 178 -9.61 -12.89 23.09
N GLU A 179 -10.05 -14.01 23.61
CA GLU A 179 -9.39 -15.32 23.48
C GLU A 179 -9.42 -15.80 22.01
N GLU A 180 -10.57 -15.77 21.36
CA GLU A 180 -10.73 -16.13 19.96
C GLU A 180 -9.79 -15.33 19.05
N ARG A 181 -9.71 -14.00 19.27
CA ARG A 181 -8.81 -13.16 18.48
C ARG A 181 -7.33 -13.44 18.66
N ARG A 182 -6.96 -14.07 19.73
CA ARG A 182 -5.57 -14.44 20.05
C ARG A 182 -5.25 -15.89 19.70
N ALA A 183 -6.27 -16.71 19.44
CA ALA A 183 -6.12 -18.14 19.18
C ALA A 183 -5.59 -18.49 17.78
N TRP A 184 -5.29 -17.50 16.95
CA TRP A 184 -4.64 -17.76 15.66
C TRP A 184 -3.20 -18.25 15.85
N PHE A 185 -2.74 -19.12 14.95
CA PHE A 185 -1.35 -19.58 14.97
C PHE A 185 -0.84 -19.86 13.56
N GLY A 186 0.46 -19.81 13.40
CA GLY A 186 1.08 -20.04 12.12
C GLY A 186 2.51 -20.51 12.25
N CYS A 187 3.07 -20.95 11.14
CA CYS A 187 4.44 -21.39 11.06
C CYS A 187 5.09 -20.87 9.79
N VAL A 188 6.25 -20.28 9.94
CA VAL A 188 7.11 -19.86 8.81
C VAL A 188 7.69 -21.10 8.15
N GLY A 189 7.60 -21.16 6.83
CA GLY A 189 8.10 -22.25 6.03
C GLY A 189 9.62 -22.45 6.10
N ASN A 190 10.05 -23.62 5.64
CA ASN A 190 11.46 -23.97 5.52
C ASN A 190 11.69 -24.72 4.21
N THR A 191 12.59 -24.20 3.39
CA THR A 191 13.00 -24.85 2.14
C THR A 191 13.67 -26.21 2.44
N GLY A 192 13.40 -27.21 1.59
CA GLY A 192 13.90 -28.57 1.75
C GLY A 192 13.04 -29.48 2.64
N LYS A 193 12.02 -28.92 3.35
CA LYS A 193 11.10 -29.73 4.16
C LYS A 193 9.85 -30.12 3.37
N PRO A 194 9.24 -31.29 3.65
CA PRO A 194 7.99 -31.72 3.02
C PRO A 194 6.92 -30.63 3.12
N GLY A 195 6.19 -30.37 2.02
CA GLY A 195 5.18 -29.31 1.96
C GLY A 195 5.70 -27.91 2.27
N GLY A 196 7.04 -27.68 2.22
CA GLY A 196 7.66 -26.38 2.50
C GLY A 196 7.48 -25.85 3.93
N ASN A 197 6.92 -26.65 4.86
CA ASN A 197 6.66 -26.24 6.24
C ASN A 197 6.63 -27.46 7.19
N PRO A 198 7.47 -27.51 8.23
CA PRO A 198 7.58 -28.71 9.09
C PRO A 198 6.45 -28.84 10.12
N CYS A 199 5.79 -27.75 10.51
CA CYS A 199 4.75 -27.79 11.54
C CYS A 199 3.33 -27.83 10.97
N LEU A 200 3.12 -27.16 9.84
CA LEU A 200 1.86 -27.15 9.10
C LEU A 200 2.16 -27.62 7.68
N THR A 201 1.96 -28.92 7.43
CA THR A 201 2.41 -29.53 6.18
C THR A 201 1.22 -29.79 5.26
N LEU A 202 1.28 -29.26 4.03
CA LEU A 202 0.36 -29.62 2.96
C LEU A 202 0.94 -30.81 2.21
N THR A 203 0.19 -31.92 2.17
CA THR A 203 0.54 -33.12 1.42
C THR A 203 -0.56 -33.45 0.43
N ARG A 204 -0.15 -33.87 -0.77
CA ARG A 204 -1.08 -34.37 -1.76
C ARG A 204 -1.36 -35.85 -1.47
N ASP A 205 -2.60 -36.24 -1.60
CA ASP A 205 -3.00 -37.62 -1.54
C ASP A 205 -3.09 -38.15 -2.98
N ASP A 206 -2.27 -39.12 -3.28
CA ASP A 206 -2.23 -39.72 -4.61
C ASP A 206 -2.77 -41.16 -4.62
N LEU A 207 -3.13 -41.70 -3.43
CA LEU A 207 -3.66 -43.07 -3.27
C LEU A 207 -5.19 -43.08 -3.11
N ASP A 208 -5.69 -42.62 -1.96
CA ASP A 208 -7.12 -42.70 -1.63
C ASP A 208 -7.96 -41.61 -2.29
N ARG A 209 -7.38 -40.41 -2.43
CA ARG A 209 -8.08 -39.24 -2.99
C ARG A 209 -7.17 -38.47 -3.93
N PRO A 210 -6.93 -38.98 -5.14
CA PRO A 210 -5.95 -38.44 -6.07
C PRO A 210 -6.12 -36.93 -6.34
N GLY A 211 -5.04 -36.19 -6.22
CA GLY A 211 -5.01 -34.76 -6.52
C GLY A 211 -5.59 -33.86 -5.42
N GLN A 212 -6.03 -34.40 -4.28
CA GLN A 212 -6.49 -33.61 -3.14
C GLN A 212 -5.35 -33.31 -2.17
N TRP A 213 -5.38 -32.11 -1.59
CA TRP A 213 -4.39 -31.65 -0.63
C TRP A 213 -4.95 -31.74 0.78
N PHE A 214 -4.15 -32.27 1.72
CA PHE A 214 -4.51 -32.39 3.12
C PHE A 214 -3.53 -31.63 4.00
N LEU A 215 -4.05 -31.06 5.10
CA LEU A 215 -3.23 -30.36 6.08
C LEU A 215 -2.92 -31.29 7.25
N THR A 216 -1.62 -31.45 7.52
CA THR A 216 -1.13 -32.10 8.73
C THR A 216 -0.60 -31.04 9.69
N VAL A 217 -1.05 -31.08 10.94
CA VAL A 217 -0.72 -30.13 12.00
C VAL A 217 0.18 -30.80 13.03
N SER A 218 1.31 -30.19 13.36
CA SER A 218 2.15 -30.59 14.49
C SER A 218 1.52 -30.08 15.79
N VAL A 219 1.21 -31.00 16.71
CA VAL A 219 0.53 -30.71 17.96
C VAL A 219 1.59 -30.55 19.08
N PRO A 220 1.55 -29.48 19.90
CA PRO A 220 2.44 -29.31 21.06
C PRO A 220 2.22 -30.40 22.11
N GLY A 221 3.29 -30.85 22.77
CA GLY A 221 3.25 -31.96 23.75
C GLY A 221 2.13 -31.87 24.80
N PRO A 222 1.94 -30.74 25.50
CA PRO A 222 0.85 -30.61 26.48
C PRO A 222 -0.56 -30.72 25.87
N VAL A 223 -0.73 -30.37 24.58
CA VAL A 223 -2.01 -30.54 23.87
C VAL A 223 -2.19 -31.99 23.45
N GLN A 224 -1.11 -32.69 23.04
CA GLN A 224 -1.15 -34.13 22.75
C GLN A 224 -1.64 -34.91 23.97
N ALA A 225 -1.06 -34.67 25.15
CA ALA A 225 -1.47 -35.32 26.39
C ALA A 225 -2.95 -35.09 26.72
N ARG A 226 -3.46 -33.87 26.49
CA ARG A 226 -4.86 -33.53 26.75
C ARG A 226 -5.83 -34.21 25.81
N PHE A 227 -5.48 -34.41 24.54
CA PHE A 227 -6.36 -34.96 23.49
C PHE A 227 -6.10 -36.44 23.19
N GLY A 228 -5.09 -37.05 23.81
CA GLY A 228 -4.71 -38.45 23.54
C GLY A 228 -4.32 -38.66 22.07
N CYS A 229 -3.68 -37.68 21.43
CA CYS A 229 -3.41 -37.72 19.99
C CYS A 229 -1.92 -37.77 19.65
N ALA A 230 -1.62 -38.17 18.42
CA ALA A 230 -0.27 -38.19 17.89
C ALA A 230 0.33 -36.77 17.80
N SER A 231 1.67 -36.68 17.74
CA SER A 231 2.40 -35.43 17.55
C SER A 231 2.12 -34.73 16.22
N ARG A 232 1.61 -35.47 15.25
CA ARG A 232 1.19 -34.98 13.94
C ARG A 232 -0.19 -35.51 13.60
N VAL A 233 -1.14 -34.62 13.40
CA VAL A 233 -2.52 -34.95 13.08
C VAL A 233 -2.85 -34.47 11.67
N ARG A 234 -3.19 -35.39 10.77
CA ARG A 234 -3.73 -35.08 9.44
C ARG A 234 -5.22 -34.79 9.58
N LEU A 235 -5.67 -33.66 9.05
CA LEU A 235 -7.08 -33.31 9.04
C LEU A 235 -7.86 -34.19 8.04
N THR A 236 -9.08 -34.55 8.42
CA THR A 236 -9.95 -35.51 7.69
C THR A 236 -10.40 -34.98 6.33
N HIS A 237 -10.64 -33.68 6.24
CA HIS A 237 -11.14 -33.07 5.00
C HIS A 237 -10.04 -32.39 4.18
N PRO A 238 -10.10 -32.49 2.83
CA PRO A 238 -9.15 -31.85 1.96
C PRO A 238 -9.25 -30.33 2.03
N VAL A 239 -8.11 -29.67 1.78
CA VAL A 239 -8.00 -28.22 1.70
C VAL A 239 -8.33 -27.77 0.28
N PRO A 240 -9.40 -26.99 0.06
CA PRO A 240 -9.72 -26.48 -1.27
C PRO A 240 -8.74 -25.38 -1.69
N LEU A 241 -7.94 -25.64 -2.71
CA LEU A 241 -6.99 -24.72 -3.28
C LEU A 241 -7.52 -24.15 -4.60
N HIS A 242 -8.23 -23.01 -4.56
CA HIS A 242 -8.85 -22.44 -5.75
C HIS A 242 -8.00 -21.34 -6.41
N HIS A 243 -7.25 -20.59 -5.63
CA HIS A 243 -6.55 -19.42 -6.13
C HIS A 243 -5.05 -19.66 -6.19
N ARG A 244 -4.43 -19.50 -7.36
CA ARG A 244 -3.01 -19.73 -7.63
C ARG A 244 -2.57 -21.16 -7.28
N ARG A 245 -3.40 -22.11 -7.61
CA ARG A 245 -3.19 -23.51 -7.28
C ARG A 245 -1.89 -24.02 -7.92
N GLU A 246 -1.70 -23.82 -9.19
CA GLU A 246 -0.52 -24.27 -9.96
C GLU A 246 0.80 -23.73 -9.38
N GLU A 247 0.84 -22.40 -9.10
CA GLU A 247 2.02 -21.76 -8.49
C GLU A 247 2.33 -22.35 -7.10
N LEU A 248 1.30 -22.66 -6.32
CA LEU A 248 1.46 -23.27 -5.01
C LEU A 248 1.93 -24.72 -5.13
N GLU A 249 1.32 -25.52 -6.02
CA GLU A 249 1.67 -26.91 -6.26
C GLU A 249 3.12 -27.06 -6.75
N GLU A 250 3.55 -26.25 -7.72
CA GLU A 250 4.95 -26.19 -8.16
C GLU A 250 5.88 -25.94 -6.97
N ARG A 251 5.48 -25.01 -6.09
CA ARG A 251 6.28 -24.63 -4.94
C ARG A 251 6.37 -25.73 -3.89
N LEU A 252 5.27 -26.43 -3.64
CA LEU A 252 5.21 -27.55 -2.68
C LEU A 252 6.02 -28.75 -3.19
N HIS A 253 5.92 -29.09 -4.47
CA HIS A 253 6.73 -30.14 -5.11
C HIS A 253 8.22 -29.79 -5.05
N ALA A 254 8.58 -28.54 -5.30
CA ALA A 254 9.97 -28.07 -5.19
C ALA A 254 10.43 -27.88 -3.74
N ARG A 255 9.64 -28.26 -2.72
CA ARG A 255 9.91 -28.12 -1.29
C ARG A 255 10.39 -26.71 -0.88
N ARG A 256 9.85 -25.68 -1.56
CA ARG A 256 10.19 -24.29 -1.24
C ARG A 256 9.37 -23.81 -0.05
N ALA A 257 9.96 -22.94 0.77
CA ALA A 257 9.32 -22.42 1.97
C ALA A 257 7.95 -21.80 1.71
N VAL A 258 6.93 -22.23 2.47
CA VAL A 258 5.56 -21.72 2.46
C VAL A 258 5.14 -21.43 3.89
N ARG A 259 4.73 -20.18 4.17
CA ARG A 259 4.12 -19.82 5.45
C ARG A 259 2.67 -20.25 5.46
N LEU A 260 2.25 -20.91 6.52
CA LEU A 260 0.88 -21.34 6.77
C LEU A 260 0.41 -20.75 8.10
N ASP A 261 -0.75 -20.09 8.09
CA ASP A 261 -1.38 -19.52 9.28
C ASP A 261 -2.82 -20.04 9.36
N ILE A 262 -3.25 -20.46 10.55
CA ILE A 262 -4.62 -20.87 10.87
C ILE A 262 -5.26 -19.75 11.68
N ASP A 263 -6.41 -19.27 11.20
CA ASP A 263 -7.13 -18.13 11.77
C ASP A 263 -8.59 -18.51 11.99
N VAL A 264 -9.10 -18.25 13.19
CA VAL A 264 -10.49 -18.48 13.54
C VAL A 264 -11.24 -17.16 13.44
N THR A 265 -12.27 -17.13 12.62
CA THR A 265 -13.16 -15.97 12.46
C THR A 265 -14.58 -16.38 12.76
N THR A 266 -15.35 -15.50 13.40
CA THR A 266 -16.78 -15.70 13.66
C THR A 266 -17.60 -14.92 12.63
N ASP A 267 -18.54 -15.58 11.96
CA ASP A 267 -19.44 -14.92 11.02
C ASP A 267 -20.54 -14.10 11.75
N ARG A 268 -21.35 -13.36 10.98
CA ARG A 268 -22.43 -12.52 11.54
C ARG A 268 -23.51 -13.33 12.28
N ARG A 269 -23.58 -14.64 12.04
CA ARG A 269 -24.52 -15.58 12.68
C ARG A 269 -23.88 -16.30 13.88
N GLY A 270 -22.72 -15.85 14.36
CA GLY A 270 -21.99 -16.48 15.47
C GLY A 270 -21.30 -17.81 15.12
N ARG A 271 -21.28 -18.25 13.85
CA ARG A 271 -20.67 -19.51 13.46
C ARG A 271 -19.18 -19.32 13.23
N GLN A 272 -18.37 -20.14 13.86
CA GLN A 272 -16.92 -20.14 13.67
C GLN A 272 -16.53 -20.64 12.27
N LYS A 273 -15.61 -19.93 11.65
CA LYS A 273 -14.97 -20.30 10.39
C LYS A 273 -13.47 -20.37 10.62
N VAL A 274 -12.90 -21.52 10.35
CA VAL A 274 -11.45 -21.70 10.39
C VAL A 274 -10.89 -21.52 8.99
N MET A 275 -9.93 -20.60 8.87
CA MET A 275 -9.31 -20.25 7.61
C MET A 275 -7.83 -20.62 7.64
N LEU A 276 -7.39 -21.35 6.63
CA LEU A 276 -5.98 -21.53 6.34
C LEU A 276 -5.52 -20.41 5.42
N ARG A 277 -4.53 -19.65 5.86
CA ARG A 277 -3.86 -18.64 5.03
C ARG A 277 -2.51 -19.17 4.58
N ILE A 278 -2.25 -19.08 3.30
CA ILE A 278 -1.02 -19.58 2.67
C ILE A 278 -0.30 -18.40 2.06
N ALA A 279 0.96 -18.20 2.43
CA ALA A 279 1.77 -17.11 1.91
C ALA A 279 3.17 -17.60 1.50
N TRP A 280 3.68 -17.05 0.40
CA TRP A 280 5.03 -17.32 -0.08
C TRP A 280 5.64 -16.10 -0.75
N VAL A 281 6.96 -16.10 -0.87
CA VAL A 281 7.69 -15.09 -1.64
C VAL A 281 7.64 -15.47 -3.11
N ARG A 282 7.06 -14.62 -3.93
CA ARG A 282 7.04 -14.79 -5.39
C ARG A 282 8.40 -14.47 -6.01
N ARG A 283 8.67 -15.05 -7.17
CA ARG A 283 9.79 -14.57 -7.99
C ARG A 283 9.56 -13.11 -8.33
N ALA A 284 10.59 -12.28 -8.14
CA ALA A 284 10.54 -10.90 -8.60
C ALA A 284 10.42 -10.94 -10.13
N GLN A 285 9.34 -10.40 -10.65
CA GLN A 285 9.28 -10.11 -12.08
C GLN A 285 10.14 -8.88 -12.37
N PRO A 286 10.83 -8.81 -13.51
CA PRO A 286 11.55 -7.60 -13.90
C PRO A 286 10.56 -6.44 -13.92
N ALA A 287 10.81 -5.42 -13.10
CA ALA A 287 10.02 -4.19 -13.16
C ALA A 287 10.44 -3.41 -14.41
N LEU A 288 9.46 -2.91 -15.15
CA LEU A 288 9.72 -1.97 -16.24
C LEU A 288 10.42 -0.73 -15.68
N THR A 289 11.45 -0.24 -16.35
CA THR A 289 12.01 1.07 -16.08
C THR A 289 10.98 2.16 -16.43
N LEU A 290 11.12 3.36 -15.87
CA LEU A 290 10.22 4.48 -16.17
C LEU A 290 10.17 4.78 -17.69
N GLN A 291 11.31 4.70 -18.36
CA GLN A 291 11.40 4.90 -19.80
C GLN A 291 10.64 3.83 -20.59
N GLN A 292 10.84 2.55 -20.26
CA GLN A 292 10.08 1.45 -20.88
C GLN A 292 8.57 1.59 -20.63
N ALA A 293 8.17 1.92 -19.39
CA ALA A 293 6.77 2.10 -19.04
C ALA A 293 6.08 3.21 -19.85
N ARG A 294 6.83 4.26 -20.25
CA ARG A 294 6.33 5.36 -21.07
C ARG A 294 6.14 4.98 -22.54
N LEU A 295 7.02 4.13 -23.09
CA LEU A 295 6.97 3.73 -24.50
C LEU A 295 5.68 2.99 -24.87
N GLY A 296 5.15 2.16 -23.99
CA GLY A 296 3.88 1.45 -24.20
C GLY A 296 2.64 2.30 -23.99
N GLY A 297 2.80 3.61 -23.70
CA GLY A 297 1.72 4.47 -23.26
C GLY A 297 1.13 4.00 -21.92
N LEU A 298 0.17 4.72 -21.37
CA LEU A 298 -0.33 4.45 -20.03
C LEU A 298 -1.81 4.81 -19.83
N VAL A 299 -2.35 4.35 -18.70
CA VAL A 299 -3.67 4.79 -18.21
C VAL A 299 -3.46 5.81 -17.09
N GLY A 300 -3.91 7.05 -17.28
CA GLY A 300 -3.99 8.04 -16.22
C GLY A 300 -5.24 7.83 -15.38
N VAL A 301 -5.15 8.01 -14.05
CA VAL A 301 -6.26 7.73 -13.12
C VAL A 301 -6.44 8.86 -12.13
N ASP A 302 -7.63 9.44 -12.12
CA ASP A 302 -8.08 10.38 -11.08
C ASP A 302 -8.92 9.64 -10.03
N LEU A 303 -8.50 9.79 -8.76
CA LEU A 303 -9.12 9.10 -7.62
C LEU A 303 -10.19 9.97 -6.99
N ASN A 304 -11.44 9.49 -7.02
CA ASN A 304 -12.57 10.16 -6.39
C ASN A 304 -13.17 9.32 -5.26
N ALA A 305 -14.03 9.94 -4.47
CA ALA A 305 -14.64 9.29 -3.30
C ALA A 305 -15.58 8.13 -3.69
N ASP A 306 -16.18 8.20 -4.87
CA ASP A 306 -17.25 7.32 -5.36
C ASP A 306 -16.87 6.58 -6.65
N HIS A 307 -15.77 6.97 -7.33
CA HIS A 307 -15.31 6.33 -8.55
C HIS A 307 -13.83 6.59 -8.85
N LEU A 308 -13.27 5.80 -9.75
CA LEU A 308 -12.01 6.06 -10.43
C LEU A 308 -12.34 6.52 -11.85
N ALA A 309 -11.83 7.66 -12.28
CA ALA A 309 -11.87 8.06 -13.67
C ALA A 309 -10.54 7.69 -14.32
N ALA A 310 -10.59 6.94 -15.43
CA ALA A 310 -9.40 6.45 -16.11
C ALA A 310 -9.44 6.77 -17.60
N ALA A 311 -8.32 7.23 -18.15
CA ALA A 311 -8.14 7.54 -19.56
C ALA A 311 -6.85 6.90 -20.09
N ARG A 312 -6.94 6.26 -21.25
CA ARG A 312 -5.79 5.70 -21.97
C ARG A 312 -5.07 6.82 -22.73
N LEU A 313 -3.75 6.87 -22.66
CA LEU A 313 -2.91 7.79 -23.41
C LEU A 313 -1.85 7.01 -24.19
N ASP A 314 -1.55 7.48 -25.42
CA ASP A 314 -0.38 7.01 -26.17
C ASP A 314 0.94 7.53 -25.55
N GLN A 315 2.06 7.20 -26.17
CA GLN A 315 3.37 7.68 -25.74
C GLN A 315 3.54 9.20 -25.90
N ASP A 316 2.77 9.82 -26.79
CA ASP A 316 2.79 11.26 -27.07
C ASP A 316 1.83 12.04 -26.14
N GLY A 317 1.13 11.33 -25.24
CA GLY A 317 0.22 11.91 -24.26
C GLY A 317 -1.15 12.27 -24.80
N ASN A 318 -1.54 11.74 -25.97
CA ASN A 318 -2.86 11.93 -26.51
C ASN A 318 -3.83 10.88 -25.97
N PRO A 319 -5.06 11.23 -25.60
CA PRO A 319 -6.06 10.26 -25.17
C PRO A 319 -6.49 9.37 -26.33
N ILE A 320 -6.53 8.06 -26.10
CA ILE A 320 -6.99 7.04 -27.05
C ILE A 320 -8.30 6.44 -26.55
N GLY A 321 -9.28 6.40 -27.43
CA GLY A 321 -10.60 5.82 -27.12
C GLY A 321 -11.38 6.63 -26.08
N ARG A 322 -12.37 5.96 -25.48
CA ARG A 322 -13.23 6.61 -24.48
C ARG A 322 -12.67 6.41 -23.07
N PRO A 323 -12.66 7.44 -22.22
CA PRO A 323 -12.35 7.27 -20.81
C PRO A 323 -13.41 6.41 -20.13
N VAL A 324 -13.01 5.72 -19.07
CA VAL A 324 -13.91 4.86 -18.28
C VAL A 324 -14.08 5.39 -16.87
N ARG A 325 -15.25 5.16 -16.31
CA ARG A 325 -15.57 5.44 -14.91
C ARG A 325 -15.82 4.12 -14.20
N ILE A 326 -14.98 3.80 -13.23
CA ILE A 326 -15.05 2.58 -12.42
C ILE A 326 -15.69 2.95 -11.08
N PRO A 327 -16.87 2.42 -10.74
CA PRO A 327 -17.56 2.78 -9.50
C PRO A 327 -16.81 2.29 -8.27
N LEU A 328 -16.75 3.14 -7.23
CA LEU A 328 -16.05 2.86 -5.99
C LEU A 328 -16.84 3.41 -4.79
N GLN A 329 -18.01 2.85 -4.54
CA GLN A 329 -18.86 3.25 -3.41
C GLN A 329 -18.39 2.56 -2.13
N LEU A 330 -17.69 3.28 -1.25
CA LEU A 330 -17.11 2.73 -0.01
C LEU A 330 -17.80 3.24 1.26
N ASP A 331 -18.59 4.32 1.17
CA ASP A 331 -19.20 4.97 2.33
C ASP A 331 -20.24 4.06 3.00
N GLY A 332 -20.29 4.10 4.33
CA GLY A 332 -21.22 3.31 5.14
C GLY A 332 -21.00 1.80 5.15
N LEU A 333 -20.02 1.26 4.43
CA LEU A 333 -19.81 -0.18 4.33
C LEU A 333 -18.87 -0.73 5.41
N PRO A 334 -19.08 -1.99 5.83
CA PRO A 334 -18.13 -2.72 6.67
C PRO A 334 -16.73 -2.81 6.03
N ALA A 335 -15.68 -2.87 6.84
CA ALA A 335 -14.30 -2.89 6.37
C ALA A 335 -14.01 -4.00 5.35
N THR A 336 -14.56 -5.19 5.55
CA THR A 336 -14.39 -6.34 4.64
C THR A 336 -15.04 -6.10 3.28
N THR A 337 -16.24 -5.47 3.26
CA THR A 337 -16.95 -5.14 2.02
C THR A 337 -16.26 -4.01 1.28
N ARG A 338 -15.77 -2.98 2.00
CA ARG A 338 -14.94 -1.93 1.41
C ARG A 338 -13.69 -2.50 0.76
N ASP A 339 -13.05 -3.45 1.42
CA ASP A 339 -11.88 -4.14 0.92
C ASP A 339 -12.15 -4.91 -0.38
N ALA A 340 -13.27 -5.65 -0.43
CA ALA A 340 -13.68 -6.39 -1.62
C ALA A 340 -13.98 -5.44 -2.80
N ARG A 341 -14.72 -4.35 -2.55
CA ARG A 341 -15.02 -3.35 -3.60
C ARG A 341 -13.76 -2.65 -4.11
N LEU A 342 -12.84 -2.32 -3.22
CA LEU A 342 -11.56 -1.72 -3.59
C LEU A 342 -10.75 -2.65 -4.51
N ARG A 343 -10.71 -3.93 -4.21
CA ARG A 343 -10.04 -4.92 -5.08
C ARG A 343 -10.75 -5.07 -6.42
N ALA A 344 -12.08 -5.13 -6.44
CA ALA A 344 -12.83 -5.20 -7.68
C ALA A 344 -12.58 -4.00 -8.58
N ALA A 345 -12.54 -2.78 -8.02
CA ALA A 345 -12.22 -1.57 -8.77
C ALA A 345 -10.78 -1.58 -9.32
N ILE A 346 -9.82 -2.08 -8.55
CA ILE A 346 -8.43 -2.23 -9.02
C ILE A 346 -8.36 -3.29 -10.13
N THR A 347 -9.08 -4.41 -10.01
CA THR A 347 -9.15 -5.42 -11.07
C THR A 347 -9.70 -4.82 -12.35
N ALA A 348 -10.84 -4.13 -12.30
CA ALA A 348 -11.41 -3.47 -13.47
C ALA A 348 -10.46 -2.43 -14.10
N LEU A 349 -9.68 -1.72 -13.29
CA LEU A 349 -8.66 -0.79 -13.78
C LEU A 349 -7.51 -1.52 -14.49
N LEU A 350 -7.05 -2.63 -13.95
CA LEU A 350 -6.00 -3.44 -14.56
C LEU A 350 -6.48 -4.11 -15.85
N ASP A 351 -7.72 -4.59 -15.87
CA ASP A 351 -8.35 -5.15 -17.07
C ASP A 351 -8.46 -4.08 -18.17
N PHE A 352 -8.87 -2.87 -17.82
CA PHE A 352 -8.88 -1.75 -18.76
C PHE A 352 -7.49 -1.42 -19.30
N ALA A 353 -6.47 -1.40 -18.44
CA ALA A 353 -5.08 -1.19 -18.87
C ALA A 353 -4.60 -2.31 -19.81
N ALA A 354 -4.88 -3.57 -19.48
CA ALA A 354 -4.49 -4.73 -20.28
C ALA A 354 -5.20 -4.76 -21.63
N THR A 355 -6.52 -4.57 -21.67
CA THR A 355 -7.31 -4.59 -22.91
C THR A 355 -6.96 -3.44 -23.86
N THR A 356 -6.52 -2.30 -23.31
CA THR A 356 -6.07 -1.15 -24.11
C THR A 356 -4.56 -1.17 -24.41
N GLY A 357 -3.84 -2.22 -24.03
CA GLY A 357 -2.41 -2.38 -24.28
C GLY A 357 -1.54 -1.36 -23.55
N ALA A 358 -1.96 -0.87 -22.39
CA ALA A 358 -1.16 0.06 -21.59
C ALA A 358 -0.10 -0.69 -20.77
N TRP A 359 1.12 -0.19 -20.76
CA TRP A 359 2.21 -0.77 -19.97
C TRP A 359 2.31 -0.20 -18.57
N ALA A 360 1.65 0.92 -18.31
CA ALA A 360 1.67 1.57 -17.01
C ALA A 360 0.33 2.17 -16.62
N ILE A 361 0.18 2.40 -15.31
CA ILE A 361 -0.92 3.17 -14.71
C ILE A 361 -0.30 4.35 -13.97
N ALA A 362 -0.75 5.56 -14.27
CA ALA A 362 -0.35 6.78 -13.58
C ALA A 362 -1.40 7.19 -12.55
N VAL A 363 -0.96 7.44 -11.31
CA VAL A 363 -1.82 7.90 -10.20
C VAL A 363 -1.19 9.09 -9.50
N GLU A 364 -2.01 9.94 -8.89
CA GLU A 364 -1.51 11.03 -8.07
C GLU A 364 -0.81 10.52 -6.80
N GLU A 365 0.31 11.16 -6.45
CA GLU A 365 0.92 10.97 -5.15
C GLU A 365 0.17 11.77 -4.08
N LEU A 366 -0.95 11.21 -3.63
CA LEU A 366 -1.72 11.79 -2.54
C LEU A 366 -1.03 11.50 -1.20
N GLY A 367 0.05 12.20 -0.93
CA GLY A 367 0.66 12.32 0.39
C GLY A 367 -0.24 13.17 1.28
N PHE A 368 -1.25 12.59 1.92
CA PHE A 368 -2.08 13.30 2.92
C PHE A 368 -1.33 13.60 4.23
N THR A 369 -0.03 13.79 4.16
CA THR A 369 0.75 14.39 5.24
C THR A 369 0.55 15.90 5.35
N ASP A 370 -0.21 16.49 4.44
CA ASP A 370 -0.45 17.92 4.43
C ASP A 370 -1.55 18.27 5.46
N ASP A 371 -1.13 18.53 6.68
CA ASP A 371 -1.96 19.05 7.78
C ASP A 371 -2.74 20.33 7.37
N THR A 372 -2.30 20.99 6.30
CA THR A 372 -2.97 22.19 5.76
C THR A 372 -4.37 21.90 5.26
N THR A 373 -4.67 20.66 4.85
CA THR A 373 -6.02 20.24 4.42
C THR A 373 -6.95 20.02 5.60
N ARG A 374 -6.43 19.60 6.76
CA ARG A 374 -7.22 19.40 7.98
C ARG A 374 -7.63 20.71 8.65
N GLU A 375 -6.85 21.76 8.49
CA GLU A 375 -7.13 23.07 9.08
C GLU A 375 -8.02 24.01 8.26
N LYS A 376 -8.37 23.66 7.03
CA LYS A 376 -9.28 24.50 6.21
C LYS A 376 -10.68 24.44 6.77
N HIS A 377 -10.99 25.37 7.67
CA HIS A 377 -12.33 25.61 8.15
C HIS A 377 -13.24 26.11 7.04
N GLY A 378 -14.47 25.64 7.00
CA GLY A 378 -15.58 26.29 6.31
C GLY A 378 -16.09 25.66 5.02
N ARG A 379 -15.40 24.73 4.36
CA ARG A 379 -15.94 24.06 3.16
C ARG A 379 -16.21 22.58 3.40
N ASN A 380 -17.50 22.23 3.37
CA ASN A 380 -18.07 20.89 3.29
C ASN A 380 -17.50 19.84 4.25
N ARG A 381 -18.10 19.76 5.45
CA ARG A 381 -17.93 18.66 6.41
C ARG A 381 -18.12 17.29 5.72
N ARG A 382 -19.01 17.21 4.71
CA ARG A 382 -19.25 16.05 3.87
C ARG A 382 -18.03 15.69 3.01
N PHE A 383 -17.41 16.66 2.35
CA PHE A 383 -16.21 16.45 1.51
C PHE A 383 -14.99 16.01 2.33
N ARG A 384 -14.80 16.57 3.52
CA ARG A 384 -13.73 16.13 4.43
C ARG A 384 -13.95 14.71 4.95
N ARG A 385 -15.21 14.34 5.25
CA ARG A 385 -15.57 12.99 5.65
C ARG A 385 -15.31 11.99 4.52
N LEU A 386 -15.64 12.33 3.29
CA LEU A 386 -15.38 11.52 2.10
C LEU A 386 -13.89 11.32 1.86
N LEU A 387 -13.08 12.38 1.89
CA LEU A 387 -11.62 12.30 1.71
C LEU A 387 -10.93 11.54 2.85
N SER A 388 -11.34 11.77 4.11
CA SER A 388 -10.77 11.04 5.26
C SER A 388 -11.22 9.58 5.32
N GLY A 389 -12.32 9.24 4.68
CA GLY A 389 -12.86 7.88 4.59
C GLY A 389 -12.25 7.02 3.47
N PHE A 390 -11.58 7.66 2.49
CA PHE A 390 -10.96 6.91 1.40
C PHE A 390 -9.65 6.22 1.86
N PRO A 391 -9.51 4.91 1.72
CA PRO A 391 -8.33 4.16 2.18
C PRO A 391 -7.16 4.29 1.20
N THR A 392 -6.63 5.49 1.01
CA THR A 392 -5.58 5.82 0.02
C THR A 392 -4.36 4.91 0.12
N LEU A 393 -3.87 4.67 1.34
CA LEU A 393 -2.72 3.80 1.55
C LEU A 393 -3.04 2.35 1.12
N ALA A 394 -4.24 1.85 1.49
CA ALA A 394 -4.67 0.51 1.09
C ALA A 394 -4.84 0.39 -0.43
N PHE A 395 -5.41 1.41 -1.08
CA PHE A 395 -5.51 1.48 -2.54
C PHE A 395 -4.14 1.42 -3.19
N ARG A 396 -3.20 2.31 -2.81
CA ARG A 396 -1.85 2.35 -3.40
C ARG A 396 -1.09 1.04 -3.21
N THR A 397 -1.10 0.50 -1.99
CA THR A 397 -0.40 -0.76 -1.69
C THR A 397 -0.96 -1.93 -2.51
N ARG A 398 -2.28 -1.99 -2.67
CA ARG A 398 -2.93 -3.04 -3.47
C ARG A 398 -2.75 -2.86 -4.95
N LEU A 399 -2.93 -1.63 -5.44
CA LEU A 399 -2.68 -1.32 -6.85
C LEU A 399 -1.26 -1.73 -7.25
N ALA A 400 -0.26 -1.32 -6.47
CA ALA A 400 1.14 -1.68 -6.72
C ALA A 400 1.36 -3.21 -6.72
N ALA A 401 0.77 -3.93 -5.75
CA ALA A 401 0.91 -5.38 -5.67
C ALA A 401 0.18 -6.14 -6.80
N MET A 402 -1.04 -5.69 -7.15
CA MET A 402 -1.83 -6.31 -8.21
C MET A 402 -1.28 -5.98 -9.60
N ALA A 403 -0.87 -4.73 -9.84
CA ALA A 403 -0.23 -4.29 -11.08
C ALA A 403 1.09 -5.02 -11.33
N ALA A 404 1.94 -5.17 -10.31
CA ALA A 404 3.16 -5.98 -10.39
C ALA A 404 2.87 -7.45 -10.75
N THR A 405 1.71 -7.98 -10.35
CA THR A 405 1.26 -9.31 -10.76
C THR A 405 0.85 -9.38 -12.21
N ALA A 406 0.25 -8.31 -12.72
CA ALA A 406 -0.18 -8.18 -14.11
C ALA A 406 0.94 -7.72 -15.06
N GLY A 407 2.15 -7.46 -14.57
CA GLY A 407 3.25 -6.93 -15.38
C GLY A 407 3.09 -5.46 -15.77
N ILE A 408 2.20 -4.72 -15.09
CA ILE A 408 1.89 -3.31 -15.36
C ILE A 408 2.67 -2.43 -14.37
N ALA A 409 3.36 -1.41 -14.86
CA ALA A 409 4.07 -0.46 -14.00
C ALA A 409 3.10 0.54 -13.34
N VAL A 410 3.41 1.01 -12.13
CA VAL A 410 2.65 2.09 -11.47
C VAL A 410 3.54 3.32 -11.32
N ILE A 411 3.10 4.45 -11.88
CA ILE A 411 3.82 5.72 -11.88
C ILE A 411 3.08 6.70 -10.96
N SER A 412 3.75 7.21 -9.93
CA SER A 412 3.21 8.27 -9.05
C SER A 412 3.60 9.65 -9.57
N VAL A 413 2.65 10.59 -9.61
CA VAL A 413 2.87 11.96 -10.07
C VAL A 413 2.40 12.99 -9.07
N ASP A 414 3.00 14.19 -9.11
CA ASP A 414 2.60 15.33 -8.28
C ASP A 414 1.13 15.73 -8.59
N PRO A 415 0.23 15.85 -7.60
CA PRO A 415 -1.18 16.18 -7.82
C PRO A 415 -1.45 17.65 -8.16
N ARG A 416 -0.45 18.53 -8.19
CA ARG A 416 -0.66 19.98 -8.37
C ARG A 416 -1.30 20.28 -9.71
N TYR A 417 -2.44 20.98 -9.67
CA TYR A 417 -3.17 21.51 -10.83
C TYR A 417 -3.77 20.48 -11.81
N THR A 418 -3.60 19.18 -11.61
CA THR A 418 -4.13 18.13 -12.51
C THR A 418 -5.64 18.25 -12.71
N SER A 419 -6.43 18.32 -11.63
CA SER A 419 -7.89 18.48 -11.69
C SER A 419 -8.33 19.82 -12.30
N ARG A 420 -7.57 20.89 -12.07
CA ARG A 420 -7.90 22.23 -12.63
C ARG A 420 -7.66 22.27 -14.13
N ILE A 421 -6.50 21.79 -14.57
CA ILE A 421 -6.10 21.78 -15.98
C ILE A 421 -6.95 20.74 -16.73
N GLY A 422 -7.14 19.56 -16.14
CA GLY A 422 -7.98 18.52 -16.73
C GLY A 422 -9.41 18.98 -17.01
N GLY A 423 -10.03 19.67 -16.05
CA GLY A 423 -11.38 20.22 -16.22
C GLY A 423 -11.46 21.36 -17.24
N ARG A 424 -10.44 22.23 -17.30
CA ARG A 424 -10.41 23.37 -18.21
C ARG A 424 -10.13 22.95 -19.66
N ASP A 425 -9.11 22.12 -19.86
CA ASP A 425 -8.53 21.89 -21.18
C ASP A 425 -8.98 20.56 -21.79
N TRP A 426 -9.04 19.48 -21.00
CA TRP A 426 -9.26 18.13 -21.53
C TRP A 426 -10.71 17.68 -21.51
N GLN A 427 -11.56 18.22 -20.64
CA GLN A 427 -12.97 17.84 -20.59
C GLN A 427 -13.67 18.10 -21.94
N ARG A 428 -13.42 19.23 -22.57
CA ARG A 428 -14.00 19.58 -23.89
C ARG A 428 -13.43 18.70 -25.02
N VAL A 429 -12.13 18.41 -24.99
CA VAL A 429 -11.47 17.55 -25.97
C VAL A 429 -12.07 16.14 -25.94
N LEU A 430 -12.24 15.57 -24.73
CA LEU A 430 -12.83 14.24 -24.55
C LEU A 430 -14.32 14.19 -24.90
N ALA A 431 -15.05 15.28 -24.76
CA ALA A 431 -16.45 15.39 -25.14
C ALA A 431 -16.68 15.49 -26.66
N GLY A 432 -15.62 15.53 -27.47
CA GLY A 432 -15.71 15.51 -28.94
C GLY A 432 -15.55 16.89 -29.63
N GLY A 433 -15.22 17.95 -28.89
CA GLY A 433 -15.06 19.30 -29.47
C GLY A 433 -16.31 19.88 -30.13
N PRO A 434 -16.24 21.06 -30.74
CA PRO A 434 -17.39 21.73 -31.34
C PRO A 434 -17.96 21.09 -32.63
N THR A 435 -17.29 20.07 -33.19
CA THR A 435 -17.65 19.42 -34.46
C THR A 435 -18.16 17.98 -34.34
N ALA A 436 -18.23 17.41 -33.14
CA ALA A 436 -18.74 16.05 -32.96
C ALA A 436 -20.27 16.06 -32.88
N ASN A 437 -20.93 15.62 -33.95
CA ASN A 437 -22.35 15.30 -33.94
C ASN A 437 -22.67 14.29 -32.82
N SER A 438 -23.20 14.82 -31.76
CA SER A 438 -24.13 14.28 -30.77
C SER A 438 -24.17 12.78 -30.50
N ILE A 439 -23.23 12.30 -29.71
CA ILE A 439 -23.57 11.44 -28.58
C ILE A 439 -23.13 12.23 -27.36
N LYS A 440 -24.06 12.69 -26.51
CA LYS A 440 -23.76 13.37 -25.25
C LYS A 440 -22.93 12.41 -24.37
N THR A 441 -21.61 12.41 -24.56
CA THR A 441 -20.70 11.67 -23.72
C THR A 441 -20.67 12.39 -22.38
N ASN A 442 -21.06 11.69 -21.32
CA ASN A 442 -21.15 12.23 -19.96
C ASN A 442 -19.73 12.39 -19.36
N VAL A 443 -18.85 13.10 -20.09
CA VAL A 443 -17.48 13.38 -19.70
C VAL A 443 -17.46 14.53 -18.70
N THR A 444 -16.86 14.27 -17.54
CA THR A 444 -16.70 15.26 -16.48
C THR A 444 -15.26 15.75 -16.37
N ARG A 445 -15.03 16.69 -15.48
CA ARG A 445 -13.68 17.17 -15.14
C ARG A 445 -12.73 16.05 -14.66
N HIS A 446 -13.27 14.92 -14.17
CA HIS A 446 -12.48 13.84 -13.61
C HIS A 446 -11.79 13.02 -14.70
N GLU A 447 -12.47 12.76 -15.82
CA GLU A 447 -11.84 12.12 -16.97
C GLU A 447 -10.78 13.04 -17.60
N GLY A 448 -11.02 14.36 -17.61
CA GLY A 448 -10.00 15.33 -18.01
C GLY A 448 -8.79 15.35 -17.05
N ALA A 449 -9.01 15.23 -15.74
CA ALA A 449 -7.95 15.10 -14.75
C ALA A 449 -7.11 13.83 -14.97
N ALA A 450 -7.75 12.71 -15.31
CA ALA A 450 -7.06 11.47 -15.65
C ALA A 450 -6.09 11.66 -16.84
N VAL A 451 -6.49 12.42 -17.88
CA VAL A 451 -5.57 12.78 -18.98
C VAL A 451 -4.40 13.63 -18.49
N ALA A 452 -4.65 14.67 -17.69
CA ALA A 452 -3.58 15.52 -17.16
C ALA A 452 -2.58 14.75 -16.28
N ILE A 453 -3.06 13.78 -15.49
CA ILE A 453 -2.24 12.87 -14.68
C ILE A 453 -1.37 12.00 -15.58
N GLY A 454 -1.95 11.40 -16.61
CA GLY A 454 -1.24 10.59 -17.60
C GLY A 454 -0.16 11.37 -18.34
N ARG A 455 -0.47 12.57 -18.84
CA ARG A 455 0.51 13.46 -19.50
C ARG A 455 1.67 13.82 -18.59
N ARG A 456 1.41 14.08 -17.32
CA ARG A 456 2.48 14.34 -16.34
C ARG A 456 3.39 13.12 -16.15
N ALA A 457 2.83 11.92 -16.12
CA ALA A 457 3.61 10.69 -16.03
C ALA A 457 4.49 10.46 -17.27
N LEU A 458 4.01 10.83 -18.43
CA LEU A 458 4.75 10.79 -19.70
C LEU A 458 5.78 11.92 -19.84
N ALA A 459 5.80 12.90 -18.91
CA ALA A 459 6.59 14.12 -18.95
C ALA A 459 6.20 15.12 -20.05
N HIS A 460 4.94 15.06 -20.51
CA HIS A 460 4.38 16.04 -21.44
C HIS A 460 3.76 17.24 -20.72
N GLY A 461 3.57 18.35 -21.44
CA GLY A 461 2.80 19.50 -20.98
C GLY A 461 1.37 19.11 -20.59
N LEU A 462 0.85 19.70 -19.51
CA LEU A 462 -0.47 19.34 -18.99
C LEU A 462 -1.64 19.93 -19.79
N THR A 463 -1.41 21.07 -20.47
CA THR A 463 -2.43 21.78 -21.24
C THR A 463 -2.63 21.14 -22.62
N ALA A 464 -3.85 21.18 -23.11
CA ALA A 464 -4.10 20.95 -24.53
C ALA A 464 -3.48 22.12 -25.33
N GLY A 465 -2.75 21.80 -26.39
CA GLY A 465 -2.24 22.82 -27.30
C GLY A 465 -3.37 23.63 -27.97
N PRO A 466 -3.08 24.79 -28.56
CA PRO A 466 -4.10 25.67 -29.19
C PRO A 466 -4.91 25.00 -30.31
N ARG A 467 -4.45 23.89 -30.85
CA ARG A 467 -5.11 23.11 -31.92
C ARG A 467 -5.65 21.73 -31.43
N GLY A 468 -5.78 21.50 -30.12
CA GLY A 468 -6.14 20.20 -29.55
C GLY A 468 -4.91 19.31 -29.29
N PRO A 469 -5.10 17.97 -29.16
CA PRO A 469 -4.01 17.03 -28.96
C PRO A 469 -2.98 17.16 -30.08
N GLU A 470 -1.69 17.14 -29.73
CA GLU A 470 -0.59 17.23 -30.68
C GLU A 470 -0.75 16.13 -31.75
N ARG A 471 -1.02 16.57 -32.99
CA ARG A 471 -0.92 15.65 -34.12
C ARG A 471 0.55 15.32 -34.32
N ARG A 472 0.86 14.04 -34.56
CA ARG A 472 2.18 13.59 -34.98
C ARG A 472 2.64 14.49 -36.13
N SER A 473 3.65 15.28 -35.90
CA SER A 473 4.43 15.87 -36.99
C SER A 473 5.08 14.70 -37.69
N ALA A 474 4.67 14.40 -38.89
CA ALA A 474 5.43 13.48 -39.75
C ALA A 474 6.91 13.94 -39.72
N PRO A 475 7.87 13.02 -39.69
CA PRO A 475 9.27 13.40 -39.66
C PRO A 475 9.54 14.34 -40.83
N HIS A 476 9.99 15.56 -40.53
CA HIS A 476 10.42 16.53 -41.54
C HIS A 476 11.48 15.86 -42.40
N GLN A 477 11.10 15.40 -43.60
CA GLN A 477 12.04 15.19 -44.68
C GLN A 477 12.72 16.56 -44.90
N ARG A 478 14.00 16.64 -44.55
CA ARG A 478 14.85 17.77 -44.90
C ARG A 478 14.73 18.00 -46.40
N ARG A 479 14.10 19.10 -46.84
CA ARG A 479 14.15 19.56 -48.19
C ARG A 479 15.63 19.72 -48.59
N ARG A 480 16.09 18.90 -49.52
CA ARG A 480 17.31 19.16 -50.27
C ARG A 480 17.07 20.38 -51.17
N PRO A 481 18.05 21.24 -51.36
CA PRO A 481 17.94 22.38 -52.28
C PRO A 481 17.81 21.92 -53.72
N ASP A 482 16.92 22.60 -54.45
CA ASP A 482 16.69 22.43 -55.88
C ASP A 482 17.99 22.58 -56.66
N THR A 483 18.37 21.54 -57.39
CA THR A 483 19.18 21.65 -58.61
C THR A 483 18.45 20.91 -59.71
N ARG A 484 17.82 21.68 -60.62
CA ARG A 484 17.46 21.20 -61.95
C ARG A 484 18.72 20.99 -62.78
N PRO A 485 18.78 20.00 -63.71
CA PRO A 485 18.31 20.25 -65.05
C PRO A 485 17.54 19.05 -65.71
N ALA A 486 16.95 19.41 -66.85
CA ALA A 486 16.10 18.69 -67.73
C ALA A 486 16.68 17.39 -68.33
N GLY A 487 15.78 16.48 -68.71
CA GLY A 487 16.11 15.38 -69.63
C GLY A 487 15.01 14.31 -69.71
N ARG A 488 14.43 14.20 -70.85
CA ARG A 488 13.43 13.24 -71.40
C ARG A 488 13.82 11.77 -71.19
N GLY A 489 12.81 10.91 -71.16
CA GLY A 489 12.99 9.51 -71.59
C GLY A 489 11.90 8.54 -71.10
N ASP A 490 11.14 8.07 -72.03
CA ASP A 490 10.12 7.02 -72.01
C ASP A 490 10.53 5.68 -71.35
N GLY A 491 9.52 4.90 -70.92
CA GLY A 491 9.67 3.44 -70.95
C GLY A 491 8.91 2.66 -69.86
N ARG A 492 7.71 2.29 -70.14
CA ARG A 492 6.98 1.01 -69.90
C ARG A 492 7.53 -0.05 -68.93
N THR A 493 6.59 -0.59 -68.19
CA THR A 493 6.18 -1.99 -67.98
C THR A 493 6.50 -2.67 -66.64
N SER A 494 5.44 -3.25 -66.13
CA SER A 494 5.22 -4.54 -65.43
C SER A 494 5.55 -4.72 -63.96
N SER A 495 4.46 -4.93 -63.22
CA SER A 495 4.41 -5.78 -62.01
C SER A 495 4.91 -7.23 -62.27
N PRO A 496 5.36 -7.96 -61.25
CA PRO A 496 4.39 -8.73 -60.49
C PRO A 496 4.68 -8.92 -58.98
N ALA A 497 3.64 -9.41 -58.32
CA ALA A 497 3.48 -9.82 -56.96
C ALA A 497 4.57 -10.77 -56.41
N ALA A 498 4.89 -10.63 -55.12
CA ALA A 498 5.46 -11.72 -54.32
C ALA A 498 5.13 -11.58 -52.85
N ALA A 499 4.75 -12.69 -52.30
CA ALA A 499 4.20 -13.05 -51.02
C ALA A 499 4.96 -12.58 -49.77
N VAL A 500 4.18 -12.22 -48.78
CA VAL A 500 4.62 -11.94 -47.40
C VAL A 500 4.82 -13.26 -46.64
N ARG A 501 6.02 -13.51 -46.17
CA ARG A 501 6.34 -14.51 -45.13
C ARG A 501 6.52 -13.82 -43.79
N ALA A 502 5.83 -14.35 -42.76
CA ALA A 502 5.99 -13.97 -41.38
C ALA A 502 7.33 -14.43 -40.80
N PRO A 503 7.99 -13.69 -39.94
CA PRO A 503 9.17 -14.14 -39.21
C PRO A 503 8.81 -14.79 -37.89
N GLY A 504 9.46 -15.94 -37.66
CA GLY A 504 9.34 -16.75 -36.46
C GLY A 504 9.98 -16.15 -35.23
N THR A 505 9.48 -16.60 -34.14
CA THR A 505 9.92 -16.36 -32.74
C THR A 505 11.32 -16.93 -32.47
N PRO A 506 12.25 -16.21 -31.88
CA PRO A 506 13.47 -16.80 -31.36
C PRO A 506 13.32 -17.23 -29.91
N THR A 507 13.39 -18.51 -29.66
CA THR A 507 13.69 -19.14 -28.38
C THR A 507 15.12 -18.83 -27.94
N ARG A 508 15.30 -18.33 -26.73
CA ARG A 508 16.63 -18.10 -26.17
C ARG A 508 16.82 -18.96 -24.90
N PRO A 509 17.99 -19.60 -24.72
CA PRO A 509 18.25 -20.52 -23.61
C PRO A 509 18.59 -19.79 -22.30
N ILE A 510 18.22 -20.45 -21.22
CA ILE A 510 18.43 -20.00 -19.83
C ILE A 510 19.83 -20.44 -19.37
N PRO A 511 20.65 -19.55 -18.82
CA PRO A 511 21.82 -19.96 -18.03
C PRO A 511 21.41 -20.25 -16.58
N ARG A 512 21.83 -21.41 -16.10
CA ARG A 512 21.89 -21.71 -14.65
C ARG A 512 23.09 -20.97 -14.08
N ASP A 513 22.93 -20.21 -13.00
CA ASP A 513 23.94 -20.14 -11.98
C ASP A 513 23.42 -19.64 -10.62
N ARG A 514 24.15 -20.10 -9.61
CA ARG A 514 24.00 -19.98 -8.17
C ARG A 514 24.17 -18.54 -7.69
N ALA A 515 23.30 -18.06 -6.81
CA ALA A 515 23.69 -17.09 -5.79
C ALA A 515 22.66 -17.07 -4.65
N GLY A 516 23.22 -16.98 -3.47
CA GLY A 516 22.65 -17.20 -2.18
C GLY A 516 21.61 -16.23 -1.67
N ALA A 517 21.07 -16.62 -0.55
CA ALA A 517 20.05 -16.01 0.26
C ALA A 517 20.36 -14.55 0.63
N GLU A 518 19.54 -13.65 0.07
CA GLU A 518 19.23 -12.37 0.70
C GLU A 518 17.93 -11.83 0.10
N ALA A 519 16.80 -12.46 0.49
CA ALA A 519 15.48 -11.96 0.15
C ALA A 519 15.12 -10.80 1.10
N ALA A 520 15.76 -9.66 0.90
CA ALA A 520 15.28 -8.39 1.39
C ALA A 520 13.83 -8.18 0.91
N ARG A 521 12.95 -7.82 1.81
CA ARG A 521 11.58 -7.39 1.57
C ARG A 521 11.58 -6.27 0.53
N ARG A 522 11.41 -6.61 -0.75
CA ARG A 522 11.20 -5.60 -1.79
C ARG A 522 9.73 -5.23 -1.79
N THR A 523 9.44 -4.05 -1.31
CA THR A 523 8.20 -3.31 -1.58
C THR A 523 7.99 -3.25 -3.09
N PRO A 524 6.75 -3.36 -3.60
CA PRO A 524 6.46 -3.16 -5.02
C PRO A 524 7.05 -1.82 -5.48
N VAL A 525 7.77 -1.81 -6.59
CA VAL A 525 8.42 -0.61 -7.09
C VAL A 525 7.35 0.33 -7.62
N VAL A 526 7.10 1.41 -6.88
CA VAL A 526 6.35 2.57 -7.37
C VAL A 526 7.38 3.54 -7.94
N ILE A 527 7.31 3.78 -9.24
CA ILE A 527 8.22 4.69 -9.93
C ILE A 527 7.70 6.10 -9.74
N SER A 528 8.46 6.98 -9.05
CA SER A 528 8.11 8.41 -8.93
C SER A 528 8.68 9.18 -10.12
N ALA A 529 7.83 9.92 -10.82
CA ALA A 529 8.28 10.82 -11.88
C ALA A 529 8.95 12.07 -11.26
N PRO A 530 10.09 12.55 -11.79
CA PRO A 530 10.74 13.75 -11.30
C PRO A 530 9.82 14.98 -11.43
N ALA A 531 9.88 15.88 -10.43
CA ALA A 531 9.16 17.14 -10.49
C ALA A 531 9.70 17.99 -11.67
N PRO A 532 8.85 18.71 -12.42
CA PRO A 532 9.32 19.58 -13.47
C PRO A 532 10.20 20.71 -12.88
N PRO A 533 11.26 21.17 -13.58
CA PRO A 533 12.11 22.26 -13.11
C PRO A 533 11.27 23.52 -12.90
N ASN A 534 11.51 24.20 -11.79
CA ASN A 534 10.90 25.50 -11.48
C ASN A 534 11.36 26.53 -12.53
N SER A 535 10.47 26.93 -13.41
CA SER A 535 10.72 28.05 -14.30
C SER A 535 10.50 29.36 -13.54
N GLY A 536 11.60 30.07 -13.29
CA GLY A 536 11.67 31.52 -13.17
C GLY A 536 11.34 32.14 -11.82
N GLY A 537 12.34 32.51 -11.10
CA GLY A 537 12.34 33.53 -10.06
C GLY A 537 13.75 34.05 -9.88
N ARG A 538 14.04 35.18 -10.53
CA ARG A 538 15.30 35.92 -10.38
C ARG A 538 15.54 36.25 -8.91
N GLY A 539 16.73 35.92 -8.42
CA GLY A 539 17.23 36.38 -7.14
C GLY A 539 17.86 37.78 -7.23
N PRO A 540 18.12 38.43 -6.11
CA PRO A 540 19.33 39.22 -6.02
C PRO A 540 20.19 38.89 -4.80
N GLY A 541 21.53 38.92 -5.03
CA GLY A 541 22.48 39.46 -4.07
C GLY A 541 23.13 38.51 -3.10
N GLU A 542 24.25 37.94 -3.54
CA GLU A 542 25.36 37.54 -2.67
C GLU A 542 25.83 38.68 -1.79
N THR A 543 26.03 38.44 -0.50
CA THR A 543 27.08 39.09 0.28
C THR A 543 27.77 38.07 1.16
N THR A 544 29.02 37.86 0.84
CA THR A 544 30.06 37.18 1.61
C THR A 544 30.32 37.85 2.96
N ARG A 545 30.46 37.08 4.04
CA ARG A 545 31.37 37.32 5.19
C ARG A 545 31.52 36.05 6.03
N ARG A 546 32.66 35.43 5.90
CA ARG A 546 33.89 35.28 6.70
C ARG A 546 33.67 34.82 8.17
N ALA A 547 34.18 33.64 8.39
CA ALA A 547 34.92 33.04 9.51
C ALA A 547 34.96 33.74 10.88
N GLY A 548 34.77 32.95 11.93
CA GLY A 548 35.19 33.31 13.29
C GLY A 548 34.91 32.27 14.37
N ARG A 549 35.92 31.42 14.64
CA ARG A 549 36.34 30.91 15.97
C ARG A 549 35.36 30.24 16.94
N THR A 550 35.66 28.99 17.18
CA THR A 550 35.42 28.27 18.45
C THR A 550 36.07 28.93 19.68
N PRO A 551 35.58 28.73 20.86
CA PRO A 551 36.42 28.23 21.94
C PRO A 551 35.90 27.00 22.67
N ARG A 552 36.83 26.10 22.98
CA ARG A 552 36.78 25.07 24.02
C ARG A 552 36.73 25.73 25.42
N ILE A 553 36.01 25.11 26.36
CA ILE A 553 36.24 25.07 27.81
C ILE A 553 35.17 24.07 28.31
N GLY A 554 35.33 23.05 29.14
CA GLY A 554 36.25 22.71 30.16
C GLY A 554 35.48 21.77 31.05
N SER A 555 36.03 20.62 31.36
CA SER A 555 35.50 19.57 32.25
C SER A 555 35.29 20.08 33.68
N ALA A 556 34.16 19.69 34.32
CA ALA A 556 34.10 19.63 35.78
C ALA A 556 33.20 18.46 36.23
N ALA A 557 33.74 17.66 37.15
CA ALA A 557 33.16 16.47 37.77
C ALA A 557 32.12 16.84 38.85
N PRO A 558 31.25 15.89 39.24
CA PRO A 558 30.21 16.10 40.25
C PRO A 558 30.67 15.91 41.68
N PRO A 559 30.07 16.51 42.66
CA PRO A 559 30.26 16.15 44.09
C PRO A 559 29.26 15.12 44.57
N ALA A 560 29.71 14.37 45.57
CA ALA A 560 29.11 13.24 46.23
C ALA A 560 27.93 13.65 47.12
N SER A 561 27.06 12.65 47.36
CA SER A 561 25.95 12.65 48.34
C SER A 561 26.44 12.73 49.79
N PRO A 562 25.59 13.14 50.72
CA PRO A 562 25.41 12.35 51.93
C PRO A 562 23.94 12.19 52.36
N GLY A 563 23.71 11.08 53.09
CA GLY A 563 22.55 10.82 53.95
C GLY A 563 21.52 9.88 53.38
#